data_7115ff630508a2030da5076669d3d7bf
#
_entry.id   7115ff630508a2030da5076669d3d7bf
#
_cell.length_a   1.000
_cell.length_b   1.000
_cell.length_c   1.000
_cell.angle_alpha   90.00
_cell.angle_beta   90.00
_cell.angle_gamma   90.00
#
_symmetry.space_group_name_H-M   'P 1'
#
loop_
_entity.id
_entity.type
_entity.pdbx_description
1 polymer ?
#
loop_
_entity_poly.entity_id
_entity_poly.type
_entity_poly.pdbx_seq_one_letter_code
_entity_poly.pdbx_strand_id
1 'polypeptide(L)'
;MDLAELRALLARHARADMSTAIDGVLISKVERQSPPATSMSGTVMALIAQGAKQMALGDRVYEYRAGQYLVASVDLPVTGRFTRASADMPALGFGLVLHPPTVAELLLQAAPGDLPPVPGAAPPGMVVSDAPDELVDAVIRLLRLLDRPRDVAVLAPLVKREILWHLLTGEQTGAVRQLGLADSSLSHVARAVRWIRDHYAQSFRVEELARLSGMSESAFYRNFQAVTAMSPIRFQKQIRLQEARLLLATHPHDVTGVSARVGYESPSQFSREYRRQFGVPPREDAARLRGTAPGRVPAVV
;
A
#
# COMPACT_ATOMS: atom_id res chain seq x y z
N MET A 1 -15.99 20.94 0.19
CA MET A 1 -15.03 20.29 1.13
C MET A 1 -14.01 21.31 1.61
N ASP A 2 -13.96 21.63 2.90
CA ASP A 2 -12.90 22.44 3.50
C ASP A 2 -11.85 21.51 4.16
N LEU A 3 -10.65 21.47 3.61
CA LEU A 3 -9.53 20.66 4.12
C LEU A 3 -8.64 21.45 5.11
N ALA A 4 -9.01 22.65 5.53
CA ALA A 4 -8.16 23.50 6.35
C ALA A 4 -7.86 22.86 7.71
N GLU A 5 -8.88 22.34 8.39
CA GLU A 5 -8.70 21.67 9.67
C GLU A 5 -7.92 20.36 9.53
N LEU A 6 -8.21 19.55 8.50
CA LEU A 6 -7.47 18.32 8.23
C LEU A 6 -5.97 18.62 8.06
N ARG A 7 -5.62 19.65 7.27
CA ARG A 7 -4.22 20.08 7.08
C ARG A 7 -3.56 20.50 8.38
N ALA A 8 -4.26 21.27 9.21
CA ALA A 8 -3.74 21.74 10.51
C ALA A 8 -3.43 20.57 11.46
N LEU A 9 -4.34 19.58 11.55
CA LEU A 9 -4.16 18.38 12.37
C LEU A 9 -3.01 17.52 11.87
N LEU A 10 -2.94 17.26 10.56
CA LEU A 10 -1.86 16.48 9.96
C LEU A 10 -0.50 17.15 10.16
N ALA A 11 -0.41 18.46 9.95
CA ALA A 11 0.84 19.21 10.14
C ALA A 11 1.32 19.18 11.59
N ARG A 12 0.37 19.26 12.57
CA ARG A 12 0.65 19.25 14.02
C ARG A 12 1.16 17.90 14.50
N HIS A 13 0.56 16.80 14.04
CA HIS A 13 0.83 15.46 14.56
C HIS A 13 1.79 14.64 13.71
N ALA A 14 2.32 15.20 12.62
CA ALA A 14 3.28 14.51 11.78
C ALA A 14 4.58 14.18 12.53
N ARG A 15 5.06 12.95 12.36
CA ARG A 15 6.35 12.47 12.86
C ARG A 15 7.20 11.93 11.71
N ALA A 16 8.51 11.90 11.90
CA ALA A 16 9.45 11.43 10.88
C ALA A 16 9.22 9.95 10.48
N ASP A 17 8.74 9.13 11.41
CA ASP A 17 8.41 7.72 11.22
C ASP A 17 6.97 7.49 10.76
N MET A 18 6.21 8.58 10.54
CA MET A 18 4.78 8.61 10.19
C MET A 18 3.84 7.95 11.23
N SER A 19 4.35 7.44 12.34
CA SER A 19 3.56 6.79 13.38
C SER A 19 2.71 7.80 14.17
N THR A 20 1.60 7.32 14.72
CA THR A 20 0.76 8.10 15.66
C THR A 20 0.46 7.29 16.92
N ALA A 21 -0.17 7.92 17.91
CA ALA A 21 -0.65 7.22 19.10
C ALA A 21 -1.89 6.33 18.83
N ILE A 22 -2.48 6.43 17.65
CA ILE A 22 -3.62 5.60 17.24
C ILE A 22 -3.10 4.48 16.35
N ASP A 23 -3.18 3.23 16.82
CA ASP A 23 -2.72 2.07 16.04
C ASP A 23 -3.33 2.04 14.64
N GLY A 24 -2.50 1.74 13.63
CA GLY A 24 -2.90 1.68 12.23
C GLY A 24 -3.20 3.05 11.58
N VAL A 25 -3.00 4.18 12.29
CA VAL A 25 -3.09 5.54 11.73
C VAL A 25 -1.70 6.07 11.46
N LEU A 26 -1.50 6.53 10.22
CA LEU A 26 -0.23 7.07 9.72
C LEU A 26 -0.43 8.50 9.25
N ILE A 27 0.57 9.35 9.48
CA ILE A 27 0.58 10.75 9.01
C ILE A 27 1.88 11.02 8.29
N SER A 28 1.80 11.45 7.03
CA SER A 28 2.96 11.88 6.27
C SER A 28 3.01 13.40 6.13
N LYS A 29 4.20 13.96 6.31
CA LYS A 29 4.53 15.35 5.99
C LYS A 29 5.83 15.37 5.18
N VAL A 30 5.76 15.85 3.95
CA VAL A 30 6.90 15.87 3.02
C VAL A 30 7.08 17.28 2.48
N GLU A 31 8.24 17.87 2.78
CA GLU A 31 8.55 19.28 2.48
C GLU A 31 9.28 19.48 1.14
N ARG A 32 9.53 18.40 0.41
CA ARG A 32 10.20 18.42 -0.90
C ARG A 32 9.67 17.31 -1.79
N GLN A 33 9.67 17.54 -3.09
CA GLN A 33 9.45 16.45 -4.04
C GLN A 33 10.51 15.37 -3.80
N SER A 34 10.09 14.13 -3.77
CA SER A 34 11.00 13.01 -3.55
C SER A 34 11.29 12.26 -4.86
N PRO A 35 12.48 11.70 -5.03
CA PRO A 35 12.69 10.73 -6.08
C PRO A 35 11.75 9.53 -5.89
N PRO A 36 11.42 8.79 -6.97
CA PRO A 36 10.61 7.59 -6.85
C PRO A 36 11.22 6.60 -5.86
N ALA A 37 10.45 6.21 -4.85
CA ALA A 37 10.85 5.22 -3.85
C ALA A 37 9.97 3.97 -3.97
N THR A 38 10.61 2.81 -3.98
CA THR A 38 9.94 1.52 -4.09
C THR A 38 9.74 0.90 -2.71
N SER A 39 8.52 0.46 -2.42
CA SER A 39 8.19 -0.23 -1.17
C SER A 39 6.94 -1.09 -1.33
N MET A 40 6.56 -1.79 -0.27
CA MET A 40 5.26 -2.47 -0.20
C MET A 40 4.17 -1.48 0.20
N SER A 41 2.99 -1.59 -0.43
CA SER A 41 1.88 -0.66 -0.15
C SER A 41 1.25 -0.87 1.23
N GLY A 42 1.27 -2.10 1.73
CA GLY A 42 0.33 -2.50 2.77
C GLY A 42 -1.12 -2.57 2.26
N THR A 43 -2.02 -2.98 3.13
CA THR A 43 -3.48 -2.87 2.90
C THR A 43 -3.94 -1.61 3.61
N VAL A 44 -4.17 -0.53 2.86
CA VAL A 44 -4.29 0.81 3.43
C VAL A 44 -5.23 1.70 2.61
N MET A 45 -5.93 2.60 3.28
CA MET A 45 -6.55 3.79 2.70
C MET A 45 -5.62 4.97 2.94
N ALA A 46 -5.31 5.75 1.92
CA ALA A 46 -4.47 6.94 2.01
C ALA A 46 -5.18 8.15 1.40
N LEU A 47 -5.31 9.23 2.16
CA LEU A 47 -5.96 10.48 1.77
C LEU A 47 -4.93 11.61 1.70
N ILE A 48 -4.90 12.38 0.63
CA ILE A 48 -4.07 13.58 0.51
C ILE A 48 -4.90 14.81 0.93
N ALA A 49 -4.40 15.55 1.91
CA ALA A 49 -4.98 16.82 2.34
C ALA A 49 -4.30 18.04 1.68
N GLN A 50 -3.03 17.91 1.28
CA GLN A 50 -2.26 18.95 0.61
C GLN A 50 -1.17 18.31 -0.28
N GLY A 51 -0.95 18.89 -1.46
CA GLY A 51 0.02 18.39 -2.43
C GLY A 51 -0.56 17.34 -3.36
N ALA A 52 0.32 16.51 -3.93
CA ALA A 52 -0.06 15.40 -4.81
C ALA A 52 0.99 14.28 -4.72
N LYS A 53 0.53 13.06 -4.94
CA LYS A 53 1.35 11.86 -4.94
C LYS A 53 1.09 11.01 -6.17
N GLN A 54 2.15 10.44 -6.73
CA GLN A 54 2.10 9.50 -7.83
C GLN A 54 2.56 8.12 -7.35
N MET A 55 1.80 7.09 -7.71
CA MET A 55 2.09 5.70 -7.40
C MET A 55 2.10 4.88 -8.68
N ALA A 56 3.14 4.09 -8.89
CA ALA A 56 3.23 3.15 -10.00
C ALA A 56 3.14 1.70 -9.48
N LEU A 57 2.28 0.91 -10.13
CA LEU A 57 2.09 -0.52 -9.89
C LEU A 57 2.19 -1.25 -11.25
N GLY A 58 3.29 -1.95 -11.48
CA GLY A 58 3.56 -2.53 -12.79
C GLY A 58 3.62 -1.44 -13.86
N ASP A 59 2.74 -1.52 -14.86
CA ASP A 59 2.66 -0.54 -15.95
C ASP A 59 1.54 0.51 -15.73
N ARG A 60 0.85 0.44 -14.59
CA ARG A 60 -0.21 1.40 -14.23
C ARG A 60 0.36 2.50 -13.35
N VAL A 61 -0.05 3.73 -13.62
CA VAL A 61 0.30 4.91 -12.81
C VAL A 61 -0.99 5.51 -12.26
N TYR A 62 -0.99 5.74 -10.95
CA TYR A 62 -2.06 6.38 -10.20
C TYR A 62 -1.55 7.72 -9.70
N GLU A 63 -2.29 8.79 -9.93
CA GLU A 63 -2.01 10.10 -9.35
C GLU A 63 -3.21 10.53 -8.51
N TYR A 64 -2.98 10.98 -7.30
CA TYR A 64 -4.02 11.51 -6.44
C TYR A 64 -3.51 12.73 -5.66
N ARG A 65 -4.42 13.65 -5.43
CA ARG A 65 -4.16 15.00 -4.94
C ARG A 65 -5.07 15.36 -3.77
N ALA A 66 -4.94 16.58 -3.24
CA ALA A 66 -5.77 17.07 -2.16
C ALA A 66 -7.26 16.82 -2.41
N GLY A 67 -7.94 16.22 -1.42
CA GLY A 67 -9.33 15.79 -1.51
C GLY A 67 -9.56 14.42 -2.14
N GLN A 68 -8.50 13.73 -2.56
CA GLN A 68 -8.58 12.38 -3.12
C GLN A 68 -7.95 11.35 -2.18
N TYR A 69 -8.50 10.14 -2.23
CA TYR A 69 -7.95 9.00 -1.50
C TYR A 69 -7.70 7.81 -2.42
N LEU A 70 -6.74 7.01 -2.01
CA LEU A 70 -6.38 5.75 -2.65
C LEU A 70 -6.63 4.62 -1.67
N VAL A 71 -7.22 3.53 -2.12
CA VAL A 71 -7.25 2.25 -1.40
C VAL A 71 -6.32 1.26 -2.07
N ALA A 72 -5.38 0.70 -1.29
CA ALA A 72 -4.64 -0.49 -1.65
C ALA A 72 -5.24 -1.68 -0.89
N SER A 73 -5.86 -2.59 -1.60
CA SER A 73 -6.61 -3.72 -1.03
C SER A 73 -5.76 -4.99 -0.86
N VAL A 74 -4.56 -5.01 -1.40
CA VAL A 74 -3.55 -6.07 -1.26
C VAL A 74 -2.19 -5.42 -1.08
N ASP A 75 -1.29 -6.10 -0.40
CA ASP A 75 0.07 -5.61 -0.21
C ASP A 75 0.90 -5.79 -1.49
N LEU A 76 1.15 -4.69 -2.19
CA LEU A 76 1.70 -4.65 -3.55
C LEU A 76 3.07 -3.95 -3.60
N PRO A 77 4.00 -4.43 -4.46
CA PRO A 77 5.26 -3.74 -4.71
C PRO A 77 5.01 -2.51 -5.58
N VAL A 78 5.04 -1.34 -4.97
CA VAL A 78 4.74 -0.06 -5.60
C VAL A 78 5.96 0.85 -5.62
N THR A 79 5.97 1.81 -6.56
CA THR A 79 6.92 2.90 -6.59
C THR A 79 6.15 4.21 -6.43
N GLY A 80 6.43 4.95 -5.36
CA GLY A 80 5.74 6.19 -5.02
C GLY A 80 6.65 7.40 -5.00
N ARG A 81 6.09 8.58 -5.30
CA ARG A 81 6.75 9.87 -5.10
C ARG A 81 5.73 10.97 -4.86
N PHE A 82 6.09 11.96 -4.08
CA PHE A 82 5.34 13.20 -4.00
C PHE A 82 5.73 14.10 -5.18
N THR A 83 4.73 14.51 -5.96
CA THR A 83 4.91 15.32 -7.18
C THR A 83 4.69 16.81 -6.91
N ARG A 84 3.97 17.15 -5.84
CA ARG A 84 3.73 18.53 -5.40
C ARG A 84 3.99 18.63 -3.90
N ALA A 85 5.18 19.12 -3.53
CA ALA A 85 5.60 19.39 -2.17
C ALA A 85 6.71 20.45 -2.17
N SER A 86 6.66 21.41 -1.24
CA SER A 86 7.70 22.39 -0.95
C SER A 86 7.74 22.69 0.56
N ALA A 87 8.76 23.42 1.01
CA ALA A 87 8.86 23.82 2.42
C ALA A 87 7.67 24.67 2.87
N ASP A 88 7.22 25.60 2.02
CA ASP A 88 6.09 26.51 2.30
C ASP A 88 4.72 25.80 2.12
N MET A 89 4.66 24.79 1.26
CA MET A 89 3.47 23.98 1.02
C MET A 89 3.82 22.48 1.04
N PRO A 90 4.04 21.90 2.23
CA PRO A 90 4.38 20.50 2.36
C PRO A 90 3.22 19.61 1.89
N ALA A 91 3.54 18.47 1.29
CA ALA A 91 2.52 17.46 1.07
C ALA A 91 2.12 16.86 2.42
N LEU A 92 0.81 16.76 2.65
CA LEU A 92 0.21 16.22 3.87
C LEU A 92 -0.72 15.08 3.51
N GLY A 93 -0.49 13.92 4.12
CA GLY A 93 -1.28 12.72 3.89
C GLY A 93 -1.67 12.03 5.20
N PHE A 94 -2.83 11.41 5.16
CA PHE A 94 -3.39 10.53 6.19
C PHE A 94 -3.39 9.10 5.65
N GLY A 95 -3.06 8.12 6.49
CA GLY A 95 -3.19 6.71 6.18
C GLY A 95 -3.93 5.95 7.27
N LEU A 96 -4.76 5.01 6.86
CA LEU A 96 -5.44 4.06 7.74
C LEU A 96 -5.19 2.64 7.24
N VAL A 97 -4.56 1.82 8.08
CA VAL A 97 -4.40 0.39 7.82
C VAL A 97 -5.78 -0.28 7.86
N LEU A 98 -6.11 -0.99 6.78
CA LEU A 98 -7.39 -1.68 6.65
C LEU A 98 -7.23 -3.13 7.15
N HIS A 99 -7.95 -3.49 8.20
CA HIS A 99 -7.92 -4.81 8.78
C HIS A 99 -9.08 -5.67 8.24
N PRO A 100 -8.80 -6.76 7.48
CA PRO A 100 -9.84 -7.63 6.94
C PRO A 100 -10.87 -8.14 7.95
N PRO A 101 -10.50 -8.53 9.19
CA PRO A 101 -11.49 -8.94 10.19
C PRO A 101 -12.52 -7.86 10.53
N THR A 102 -12.09 -6.59 10.67
CA THR A 102 -13.01 -5.49 10.97
C THR A 102 -13.97 -5.22 9.80
N VAL A 103 -13.48 -5.37 8.56
CA VAL A 103 -14.35 -5.29 7.37
C VAL A 103 -15.36 -6.43 7.37
N ALA A 104 -14.93 -7.67 7.66
CA ALA A 104 -15.83 -8.83 7.75
C ALA A 104 -16.93 -8.65 8.81
N GLU A 105 -16.59 -8.12 9.98
CA GLU A 105 -17.57 -7.79 11.03
C GLU A 105 -18.61 -6.78 10.56
N LEU A 106 -18.20 -5.73 9.84
CA LEU A 106 -19.12 -4.74 9.28
C LEU A 106 -20.04 -5.34 8.23
N LEU A 107 -19.51 -6.22 7.38
CA LEU A 107 -20.30 -6.93 6.36
C LEU A 107 -21.38 -7.83 7.00
N LEU A 108 -21.11 -8.45 8.14
CA LEU A 108 -22.08 -9.27 8.87
C LEU A 108 -23.19 -8.42 9.54
N GLN A 109 -22.91 -7.14 9.82
CA GLN A 109 -23.87 -6.22 10.44
C GLN A 109 -24.72 -5.45 9.41
N ALA A 110 -24.24 -5.37 8.16
CA ALA A 110 -24.99 -4.69 7.08
C ALA A 110 -26.26 -5.46 6.73
N ALA A 111 -27.37 -4.74 6.63
CA ALA A 111 -28.64 -5.32 6.18
C ALA A 111 -28.63 -5.53 4.64
N PRO A 112 -29.46 -6.44 4.13
CA PRO A 112 -29.64 -6.58 2.69
C PRO A 112 -30.05 -5.25 2.04
N GLY A 113 -29.27 -4.79 1.07
CA GLY A 113 -29.51 -3.51 0.37
C GLY A 113 -28.72 -2.31 0.88
N ASP A 114 -28.08 -2.37 2.05
CA ASP A 114 -27.26 -1.27 2.59
C ASP A 114 -25.99 -1.03 1.76
N LEU A 115 -25.49 -2.07 1.12
CA LEU A 115 -24.24 -2.01 0.36
C LEU A 115 -24.51 -2.01 -1.16
N PRO A 116 -23.80 -1.17 -1.92
CA PRO A 116 -23.90 -1.16 -3.37
C PRO A 116 -23.57 -2.54 -3.98
N PRO A 117 -24.17 -2.90 -5.13
CA PRO A 117 -23.83 -4.14 -5.82
C PRO A 117 -22.35 -4.12 -6.27
N VAL A 118 -21.66 -5.26 -6.11
CA VAL A 118 -20.25 -5.42 -6.52
C VAL A 118 -20.21 -6.15 -7.86
N PRO A 119 -19.48 -5.63 -8.87
CA PRO A 119 -19.22 -6.35 -10.11
C PRO A 119 -18.55 -7.72 -9.84
N GLY A 120 -18.92 -8.75 -10.60
CA GLY A 120 -18.38 -10.11 -10.41
C GLY A 120 -16.88 -10.28 -10.77
N ALA A 121 -16.27 -9.27 -11.39
CA ALA A 121 -14.83 -9.28 -11.72
C ALA A 121 -13.97 -8.87 -10.51
N ALA A 122 -12.75 -9.43 -10.44
CA ALA A 122 -11.79 -9.00 -9.42
C ALA A 122 -11.45 -7.50 -9.59
N PRO A 123 -11.64 -6.67 -8.54
CA PRO A 123 -11.29 -5.26 -8.62
C PRO A 123 -9.77 -5.08 -8.72
N PRO A 124 -9.30 -3.95 -9.26
CA PRO A 124 -7.89 -3.59 -9.16
C PRO A 124 -7.43 -3.55 -7.70
N GLY A 125 -6.18 -3.96 -7.45
CA GLY A 125 -5.59 -3.92 -6.11
C GLY A 125 -5.33 -2.50 -5.58
N MET A 126 -5.40 -1.49 -6.46
CA MET A 126 -5.34 -0.07 -6.14
C MET A 126 -6.39 0.70 -6.91
N VAL A 127 -7.09 1.61 -6.22
CA VAL A 127 -8.12 2.48 -6.79
C VAL A 127 -8.02 3.86 -6.15
N VAL A 128 -8.23 4.92 -6.96
CA VAL A 128 -8.29 6.32 -6.51
C VAL A 128 -9.69 6.85 -6.70
N SER A 129 -10.21 7.60 -5.73
CA SER A 129 -11.52 8.27 -5.78
C SER A 129 -11.47 9.62 -5.07
N ASP A 130 -12.45 10.46 -5.34
CA ASP A 130 -12.67 11.70 -4.58
C ASP A 130 -13.24 11.35 -3.20
N ALA A 131 -12.73 12.02 -2.16
CA ALA A 131 -13.20 11.76 -0.79
C ALA A 131 -14.51 12.51 -0.54
N PRO A 132 -15.60 11.84 -0.17
CA PRO A 132 -16.82 12.52 0.24
C PRO A 132 -16.63 13.27 1.56
N ASP A 133 -17.43 14.31 1.80
CA ASP A 133 -17.30 15.17 2.98
C ASP A 133 -17.41 14.36 4.28
N GLU A 134 -18.30 13.38 4.33
CA GLU A 134 -18.53 12.53 5.49
C GLU A 134 -17.29 11.68 5.85
N LEU A 135 -16.57 11.19 4.83
CA LEU A 135 -15.31 10.46 5.04
C LEU A 135 -14.23 11.39 5.61
N VAL A 136 -14.12 12.61 5.08
CA VAL A 136 -13.16 13.61 5.57
C VAL A 136 -13.48 14.01 7.01
N ASP A 137 -14.75 14.23 7.34
CA ASP A 137 -15.20 14.54 8.69
C ASP A 137 -14.89 13.44 9.69
N ALA A 138 -15.07 12.17 9.30
CA ALA A 138 -14.69 11.03 10.12
C ALA A 138 -13.17 10.98 10.36
N VAL A 139 -12.35 11.25 9.33
CA VAL A 139 -10.89 11.34 9.47
C VAL A 139 -10.49 12.49 10.41
N ILE A 140 -11.11 13.66 10.30
CA ILE A 140 -10.87 14.80 11.20
C ILE A 140 -11.20 14.42 12.64
N ARG A 141 -12.35 13.78 12.90
CA ARG A 141 -12.73 13.31 14.24
C ARG A 141 -11.72 12.32 14.80
N LEU A 142 -11.22 11.38 13.96
CA LEU A 142 -10.17 10.45 14.38
C LEU A 142 -8.88 11.17 14.78
N LEU A 143 -8.43 12.13 13.98
CA LEU A 143 -7.21 12.88 14.24
C LEU A 143 -7.32 13.81 15.47
N ARG A 144 -8.49 14.37 15.76
CA ARG A 144 -8.75 15.15 16.99
C ARG A 144 -8.51 14.33 18.26
N LEU A 145 -8.63 12.99 18.22
CA LEU A 145 -8.33 12.13 19.35
C LEU A 145 -6.84 12.13 19.72
N LEU A 146 -5.94 12.50 18.82
CA LEU A 146 -4.51 12.66 19.12
C LEU A 146 -4.26 13.76 20.15
N ASP A 147 -5.15 14.78 20.23
CA ASP A 147 -5.14 15.83 21.26
C ASP A 147 -5.82 15.36 22.58
N ARG A 148 -6.44 14.17 22.58
CA ARG A 148 -7.20 13.60 23.71
C ARG A 148 -6.79 12.16 24.01
N PRO A 149 -5.56 11.90 24.49
CA PRO A 149 -5.03 10.54 24.63
C PRO A 149 -5.90 9.59 25.49
N ARG A 150 -6.65 10.12 26.45
CA ARG A 150 -7.56 9.34 27.32
C ARG A 150 -8.73 8.72 26.54
N ASP A 151 -9.14 9.37 25.45
CA ASP A 151 -10.31 8.97 24.66
C ASP A 151 -9.93 7.97 23.55
N VAL A 152 -8.64 7.86 23.21
CA VAL A 152 -8.15 7.05 22.06
C VAL A 152 -8.58 5.60 22.17
N ALA A 153 -8.41 4.97 23.33
CA ALA A 153 -8.68 3.54 23.50
C ALA A 153 -10.15 3.19 23.24
N VAL A 154 -11.08 4.09 23.55
CA VAL A 154 -12.52 3.88 23.44
C VAL A 154 -13.06 4.40 22.11
N LEU A 155 -12.71 5.63 21.73
CA LEU A 155 -13.35 6.29 20.58
C LEU A 155 -12.66 5.98 19.25
N ALA A 156 -11.35 5.75 19.22
CA ALA A 156 -10.67 5.48 17.94
C ALA A 156 -11.19 4.22 17.21
N PRO A 157 -11.48 3.09 17.88
CA PRO A 157 -12.10 1.95 17.21
C PRO A 157 -13.45 2.27 16.58
N LEU A 158 -14.28 3.09 17.24
CA LEU A 158 -15.60 3.46 16.74
C LEU A 158 -15.50 4.33 15.47
N VAL A 159 -14.64 5.35 15.52
CA VAL A 159 -14.45 6.24 14.36
C VAL A 159 -13.76 5.51 13.20
N LYS A 160 -12.82 4.59 13.46
CA LYS A 160 -12.26 3.72 12.42
C LYS A 160 -13.33 2.86 11.72
N ARG A 161 -14.29 2.33 12.49
CA ARG A 161 -15.42 1.58 11.92
C ARG A 161 -16.30 2.47 11.04
N GLU A 162 -16.53 3.70 11.45
CA GLU A 162 -17.27 4.69 10.64
C GLU A 162 -16.53 4.99 9.32
N ILE A 163 -15.21 5.21 9.35
CA ILE A 163 -14.40 5.39 8.13
C ILE A 163 -14.54 4.16 7.22
N LEU A 164 -14.41 2.94 7.77
CA LEU A 164 -14.59 1.70 6.99
C LEU A 164 -15.99 1.59 6.41
N TRP A 165 -17.03 2.03 7.12
CA TRP A 165 -18.40 2.05 6.62
C TRP A 165 -18.55 2.98 5.42
N HIS A 166 -17.98 4.20 5.47
CA HIS A 166 -17.97 5.11 4.32
C HIS A 166 -17.22 4.52 3.11
N LEU A 167 -16.16 3.77 3.32
CA LEU A 167 -15.46 3.07 2.25
C LEU A 167 -16.29 1.91 1.67
N LEU A 168 -17.08 1.21 2.51
CA LEU A 168 -17.96 0.10 2.10
C LEU A 168 -19.20 0.58 1.34
N THR A 169 -19.70 1.77 1.62
CA THR A 169 -20.87 2.36 0.99
C THR A 169 -20.54 3.29 -0.18
N GLY A 170 -19.25 3.67 -0.32
CA GLY A 170 -18.77 4.58 -1.35
C GLY A 170 -18.36 3.89 -2.66
N GLU A 171 -17.71 4.68 -3.55
CA GLU A 171 -17.27 4.24 -4.89
C GLU A 171 -16.33 3.04 -4.88
N GLN A 172 -15.55 2.87 -3.79
CA GLN A 172 -14.55 1.78 -3.68
C GLN A 172 -15.10 0.53 -2.96
N THR A 173 -16.42 0.43 -2.80
CA THR A 173 -17.08 -0.71 -2.14
C THR A 173 -16.58 -2.06 -2.64
N GLY A 174 -16.34 -2.19 -3.96
CA GLY A 174 -15.86 -3.44 -4.57
C GLY A 174 -14.53 -3.92 -4.03
N ALA A 175 -13.55 -3.02 -3.88
CA ALA A 175 -12.22 -3.36 -3.35
C ALA A 175 -12.26 -3.61 -1.84
N VAL A 176 -12.95 -2.75 -1.08
CA VAL A 176 -13.00 -2.85 0.39
C VAL A 176 -13.84 -4.04 0.84
N ARG A 177 -14.99 -4.29 0.22
CA ARG A 177 -15.85 -5.44 0.56
C ARG A 177 -15.15 -6.78 0.37
N GLN A 178 -14.38 -6.92 -0.70
CA GLN A 178 -13.64 -8.15 -0.96
C GLN A 178 -12.53 -8.44 0.07
N LEU A 179 -12.05 -7.43 0.81
CA LEU A 179 -11.13 -7.64 1.94
C LEU A 179 -11.74 -8.49 3.05
N GLY A 180 -13.01 -8.26 3.37
CA GLY A 180 -13.73 -8.98 4.43
C GLY A 180 -14.29 -10.34 4.02
N LEU A 181 -14.27 -10.69 2.73
CA LEU A 181 -14.83 -11.95 2.24
C LEU A 181 -13.73 -13.00 2.06
N ALA A 182 -13.78 -14.07 2.85
CA ALA A 182 -12.75 -15.13 2.89
C ALA A 182 -12.54 -15.82 1.52
N ASP A 183 -13.62 -15.99 0.75
CA ASP A 183 -13.59 -16.67 -0.56
C ASP A 183 -13.72 -15.71 -1.75
N SER A 184 -13.37 -14.42 -1.55
CA SER A 184 -13.35 -13.45 -2.64
C SER A 184 -12.16 -13.72 -3.59
N SER A 185 -12.27 -13.28 -4.84
CA SER A 185 -11.15 -13.34 -5.79
C SER A 185 -9.93 -12.55 -5.29
N LEU A 186 -10.16 -11.48 -4.54
CA LEU A 186 -9.11 -10.71 -3.88
C LEU A 186 -8.40 -11.52 -2.79
N SER A 187 -9.14 -12.22 -1.92
CA SER A 187 -8.56 -13.03 -0.84
C SER A 187 -7.74 -14.21 -1.41
N HIS A 188 -8.20 -14.80 -2.50
CA HIS A 188 -7.46 -15.83 -3.24
C HIS A 188 -6.14 -15.29 -3.78
N VAL A 189 -6.14 -14.13 -4.43
CA VAL A 189 -4.91 -13.48 -4.91
C VAL A 189 -4.02 -13.06 -3.74
N ALA A 190 -4.59 -12.54 -2.66
CA ALA A 190 -3.83 -12.15 -1.46
C ALA A 190 -3.09 -13.35 -0.81
N ARG A 191 -3.64 -14.56 -0.87
CA ARG A 191 -2.93 -15.78 -0.44
C ARG A 191 -1.69 -16.03 -1.28
N ALA A 192 -1.81 -15.95 -2.62
CA ALA A 192 -0.66 -16.09 -3.52
C ALA A 192 0.39 -14.99 -3.31
N VAL A 193 -0.05 -13.75 -3.15
CA VAL A 193 0.83 -12.60 -2.87
C VAL A 193 1.63 -12.83 -1.58
N ARG A 194 0.97 -13.25 -0.49
CA ARG A 194 1.66 -13.59 0.76
C ARG A 194 2.65 -14.72 0.56
N TRP A 195 2.24 -15.81 -0.09
CA TRP A 195 3.13 -16.92 -0.35
C TRP A 195 4.38 -16.51 -1.14
N ILE A 196 4.22 -15.74 -2.21
CA ILE A 196 5.35 -15.22 -3.00
C ILE A 196 6.27 -14.36 -2.13
N ARG A 197 5.72 -13.54 -1.25
CA ARG A 197 6.52 -12.70 -0.33
C ARG A 197 7.31 -13.52 0.67
N ASP A 198 6.69 -14.53 1.24
CA ASP A 198 7.34 -15.38 2.24
C ASP A 198 8.38 -16.31 1.62
N HIS A 199 8.25 -16.62 0.31
CA HIS A 199 9.09 -17.55 -0.43
C HIS A 199 9.75 -16.91 -1.67
N TYR A 200 9.99 -15.60 -1.65
CA TYR A 200 10.44 -14.86 -2.83
C TYR A 200 11.75 -15.39 -3.44
N ALA A 201 12.66 -15.91 -2.63
CA ALA A 201 13.93 -16.45 -3.10
C ALA A 201 13.81 -17.81 -3.82
N GLN A 202 12.71 -18.53 -3.59
CA GLN A 202 12.49 -19.85 -4.18
C GLN A 202 11.84 -19.74 -5.57
N SER A 203 12.09 -20.72 -6.44
CA SER A 203 11.32 -20.89 -7.67
C SER A 203 9.98 -21.55 -7.35
N PHE A 204 8.95 -21.23 -8.12
CA PHE A 204 7.62 -21.85 -8.01
C PHE A 204 7.04 -22.13 -9.40
N ARG A 205 6.08 -23.03 -9.45
CA ARG A 205 5.25 -23.25 -10.62
C ARG A 205 3.91 -22.52 -10.44
N VAL A 206 3.41 -21.90 -11.50
CA VAL A 206 2.16 -21.12 -11.44
C VAL A 206 0.98 -21.99 -11.06
N GLU A 207 0.99 -23.26 -11.50
CA GLU A 207 -0.02 -24.26 -11.15
C GLU A 207 -0.11 -24.52 -9.64
N GLU A 208 1.03 -24.44 -8.93
CA GLU A 208 1.09 -24.60 -7.48
C GLU A 208 0.43 -23.41 -6.77
N LEU A 209 0.71 -22.19 -7.26
CA LEU A 209 0.08 -20.99 -6.72
C LEU A 209 -1.43 -20.94 -6.99
N ALA A 210 -1.87 -21.38 -8.16
CA ALA A 210 -3.29 -21.48 -8.50
C ALA A 210 -4.01 -22.44 -7.54
N ARG A 211 -3.44 -23.65 -7.30
CA ARG A 211 -3.98 -24.62 -6.33
C ARG A 211 -4.01 -24.07 -4.91
N LEU A 212 -2.92 -23.45 -4.46
CA LEU A 212 -2.83 -22.79 -3.15
C LEU A 212 -3.92 -21.73 -2.97
N SER A 213 -4.23 -21.03 -4.07
CA SER A 213 -5.24 -19.98 -4.10
C SER A 213 -6.67 -20.50 -4.27
N GLY A 214 -6.87 -21.82 -4.49
CA GLY A 214 -8.20 -22.40 -4.72
C GLY A 214 -8.80 -22.02 -6.08
N MET A 215 -7.95 -21.77 -7.10
CA MET A 215 -8.38 -21.33 -8.43
C MET A 215 -7.87 -22.29 -9.53
N SER A 216 -8.58 -22.32 -10.67
CA SER A 216 -7.99 -22.83 -11.91
C SER A 216 -6.87 -21.88 -12.39
N GLU A 217 -5.91 -22.40 -13.14
CA GLU A 217 -4.77 -21.61 -13.65
C GLU A 217 -5.23 -20.38 -14.44
N SER A 218 -6.20 -20.54 -15.33
CA SER A 218 -6.73 -19.44 -16.15
C SER A 218 -7.41 -18.37 -15.29
N ALA A 219 -8.18 -18.76 -14.27
CA ALA A 219 -8.81 -17.83 -13.35
C ALA A 219 -7.76 -17.12 -12.48
N PHE A 220 -6.75 -17.87 -12.02
CA PHE A 220 -5.65 -17.33 -11.24
C PHE A 220 -4.87 -16.27 -12.02
N TYR A 221 -4.44 -16.57 -13.24
CA TYR A 221 -3.72 -15.60 -14.07
C TYR A 221 -4.52 -14.33 -14.30
N ARG A 222 -5.78 -14.45 -14.70
CA ARG A 222 -6.66 -13.30 -14.94
C ARG A 222 -6.87 -12.44 -13.67
N ASN A 223 -7.18 -13.07 -12.55
CA ASN A 223 -7.42 -12.36 -11.29
C ASN A 223 -6.12 -11.76 -10.72
N PHE A 224 -5.01 -12.51 -10.76
CA PHE A 224 -3.72 -12.04 -10.29
C PHE A 224 -3.28 -10.79 -11.08
N GLN A 225 -3.40 -10.81 -12.41
CA GLN A 225 -3.07 -9.67 -13.25
C GLN A 225 -4.04 -8.49 -13.06
N ALA A 226 -5.33 -8.74 -12.87
CA ALA A 226 -6.31 -7.69 -12.58
C ALA A 226 -5.96 -6.94 -11.28
N VAL A 227 -5.63 -7.67 -10.22
CA VAL A 227 -5.32 -7.14 -8.89
C VAL A 227 -3.92 -6.50 -8.84
N THR A 228 -2.89 -7.18 -9.36
CA THR A 228 -1.49 -6.78 -9.17
C THR A 228 -0.92 -5.98 -10.35
N ALA A 229 -1.64 -5.87 -11.46
CA ALA A 229 -1.17 -5.32 -12.74
C ALA A 229 0.06 -6.03 -13.32
N MET A 230 0.37 -7.26 -12.85
CA MET A 230 1.57 -8.01 -13.22
C MET A 230 1.29 -9.51 -13.33
N SER A 231 2.15 -10.23 -14.05
CA SER A 231 2.21 -11.70 -13.95
C SER A 231 2.86 -12.13 -12.62
N PRO A 232 2.57 -13.34 -12.10
CA PRO A 232 3.17 -13.84 -10.86
C PRO A 232 4.70 -13.83 -10.86
N ILE A 233 5.33 -14.19 -11.98
CA ILE A 233 6.79 -14.17 -12.14
C ILE A 233 7.35 -12.75 -12.08
N ARG A 234 6.68 -11.77 -12.75
CA ARG A 234 7.09 -10.36 -12.69
C ARG A 234 6.94 -9.80 -11.28
N PHE A 235 5.88 -10.17 -10.59
CA PHE A 235 5.63 -9.81 -9.19
C PHE A 235 6.76 -10.31 -8.29
N GLN A 236 7.12 -11.61 -8.37
CA GLN A 236 8.23 -12.18 -7.60
C GLN A 236 9.55 -11.44 -7.87
N LYS A 237 9.85 -11.14 -9.13
CA LYS A 237 11.07 -10.39 -9.49
C LYS A 237 11.12 -9.02 -8.82
N GLN A 238 10.00 -8.31 -8.76
CA GLN A 238 9.95 -7.02 -8.06
C GLN A 238 10.20 -7.17 -6.56
N ILE A 239 9.61 -8.18 -5.91
CA ILE A 239 9.89 -8.48 -4.50
C ILE A 239 11.37 -8.79 -4.28
N ARG A 240 11.96 -9.67 -5.09
CA ARG A 240 13.41 -10.00 -5.02
C ARG A 240 14.29 -8.75 -5.10
N LEU A 241 13.99 -7.85 -6.02
CA LEU A 241 14.77 -6.62 -6.20
C LEU A 241 14.59 -5.63 -5.04
N GLN A 242 13.39 -5.53 -4.46
CA GLN A 242 13.14 -4.71 -3.27
C GLN A 242 13.89 -5.25 -2.05
N GLU A 243 13.80 -6.56 -1.79
CA GLU A 243 14.54 -7.20 -0.70
C GLU A 243 16.06 -7.10 -0.90
N ALA A 244 16.53 -7.25 -2.15
CA ALA A 244 17.93 -7.03 -2.46
C ALA A 244 18.39 -5.61 -2.10
N ARG A 245 17.57 -4.60 -2.37
CA ARG A 245 17.88 -3.21 -2.04
C ARG A 245 18.00 -2.99 -0.52
N LEU A 246 17.12 -3.60 0.27
CA LEU A 246 17.19 -3.58 1.72
C LEU A 246 18.46 -4.28 2.24
N LEU A 247 18.79 -5.44 1.67
CA LEU A 247 20.02 -6.18 2.02
C LEU A 247 21.29 -5.41 1.62
N LEU A 248 21.31 -4.72 0.49
CA LEU A 248 22.45 -3.90 0.06
C LEU A 248 22.67 -2.69 0.97
N ALA A 249 21.64 -2.14 1.60
CA ALA A 249 21.79 -1.08 2.59
C ALA A 249 22.61 -1.55 3.83
N THR A 250 22.47 -2.82 4.21
CA THR A 250 23.17 -3.43 5.35
C THR A 250 24.44 -4.19 4.94
N HIS A 251 24.52 -4.67 3.70
CA HIS A 251 25.65 -5.44 3.16
C HIS A 251 26.17 -4.83 1.84
N PRO A 252 26.69 -3.59 1.85
CA PRO A 252 26.96 -2.82 0.64
C PRO A 252 28.09 -3.37 -0.24
N HIS A 253 28.93 -4.25 0.29
CA HIS A 253 30.07 -4.84 -0.41
C HIS A 253 29.79 -6.23 -0.98
N ASP A 254 28.67 -6.87 -0.63
CA ASP A 254 28.35 -8.25 -0.99
C ASP A 254 27.22 -8.34 -2.03
N VAL A 255 27.42 -7.71 -3.20
CA VAL A 255 26.44 -7.75 -4.29
C VAL A 255 26.16 -9.18 -4.78
N THR A 256 27.20 -10.02 -4.82
CA THR A 256 27.07 -11.41 -5.28
C THR A 256 26.31 -12.27 -4.28
N GLY A 257 26.62 -12.18 -3.00
CA GLY A 257 25.90 -12.89 -1.95
C GLY A 257 24.45 -12.41 -1.83
N VAL A 258 24.20 -11.10 -1.92
CA VAL A 258 22.84 -10.56 -1.95
C VAL A 258 22.06 -11.10 -3.14
N SER A 259 22.68 -11.14 -4.34
CA SER A 259 22.04 -11.72 -5.53
C SER A 259 21.59 -13.17 -5.30
N ALA A 260 22.47 -14.00 -4.75
CA ALA A 260 22.15 -15.40 -4.44
C ALA A 260 21.06 -15.52 -3.36
N ARG A 261 21.14 -14.72 -2.29
CA ARG A 261 20.16 -14.71 -1.18
C ARG A 261 18.75 -14.36 -1.62
N VAL A 262 18.60 -13.51 -2.63
CA VAL A 262 17.28 -13.17 -3.17
C VAL A 262 16.83 -14.08 -4.32
N GLY A 263 17.57 -15.16 -4.58
CA GLY A 263 17.17 -16.22 -5.49
C GLY A 263 17.54 -16.00 -6.97
N TYR A 264 18.57 -15.19 -7.26
CA TYR A 264 19.15 -15.12 -8.61
C TYR A 264 20.30 -16.11 -8.77
N GLU A 265 20.24 -16.93 -9.81
CA GLU A 265 21.34 -17.85 -10.16
C GLU A 265 22.49 -17.12 -10.88
N SER A 266 22.18 -16.02 -11.58
CA SER A 266 23.16 -15.23 -12.32
C SER A 266 23.30 -13.80 -11.76
N PRO A 267 24.47 -13.44 -11.16
CA PRO A 267 24.76 -12.07 -10.74
C PRO A 267 24.68 -11.04 -11.86
N SER A 268 24.98 -11.45 -13.09
CA SER A 268 24.88 -10.57 -14.27
C SER A 268 23.41 -10.28 -14.63
N GLN A 269 22.52 -11.26 -14.53
CA GLN A 269 21.09 -11.08 -14.71
C GLN A 269 20.55 -10.16 -13.60
N PHE A 270 20.89 -10.42 -12.35
CA PHE A 270 20.52 -9.59 -11.22
C PHE A 270 20.91 -8.12 -11.45
N SER A 271 22.17 -7.85 -11.80
CA SER A 271 22.66 -6.48 -11.99
C SER A 271 21.92 -5.74 -13.10
N ARG A 272 21.59 -6.42 -14.20
CA ARG A 272 20.80 -5.85 -15.31
C ARG A 272 19.36 -5.53 -14.89
N GLU A 273 18.68 -6.47 -14.20
CA GLU A 273 17.31 -6.29 -13.73
C GLU A 273 17.24 -5.23 -12.63
N TYR A 274 18.21 -5.20 -11.71
CA TYR A 274 18.33 -4.19 -10.68
C TYR A 274 18.48 -2.78 -11.28
N ARG A 275 19.42 -2.59 -12.22
CA ARG A 275 19.61 -1.31 -12.89
C ARG A 275 18.35 -0.86 -13.65
N ARG A 276 17.64 -1.79 -14.29
CA ARG A 276 16.37 -1.47 -14.96
C ARG A 276 15.31 -0.99 -13.97
N GLN A 277 15.25 -1.57 -12.76
CA GLN A 277 14.27 -1.24 -11.74
C GLN A 277 14.58 0.08 -11.02
N PHE A 278 15.85 0.30 -10.67
CA PHE A 278 16.26 1.42 -9.81
C PHE A 278 17.06 2.50 -10.52
N GLY A 279 17.34 2.35 -11.81
CA GLY A 279 18.07 3.32 -12.64
C GLY A 279 19.60 3.29 -12.46
N VAL A 280 20.09 2.63 -11.41
CA VAL A 280 21.53 2.58 -11.05
C VAL A 280 21.96 1.13 -10.77
N PRO A 281 23.25 0.80 -10.99
CA PRO A 281 23.77 -0.53 -10.66
C PRO A 281 23.71 -0.81 -9.13
N PRO A 282 23.59 -2.11 -8.71
CA PRO A 282 23.47 -2.47 -7.29
C PRO A 282 24.61 -1.91 -6.43
N ARG A 283 25.84 -1.94 -6.92
CA ARG A 283 27.04 -1.47 -6.20
C ARG A 283 27.01 0.04 -5.96
N GLU A 284 26.54 0.80 -6.92
CA GLU A 284 26.40 2.26 -6.82
C GLU A 284 25.27 2.64 -5.87
N ASP A 285 24.11 1.97 -5.98
CA ASP A 285 22.97 2.21 -5.09
C ASP A 285 23.31 1.85 -3.63
N ALA A 286 24.02 0.74 -3.42
CA ALA A 286 24.51 0.35 -2.10
C ALA A 286 25.38 1.44 -1.44
N ALA A 287 26.21 2.12 -2.21
CA ALA A 287 27.03 3.23 -1.70
C ALA A 287 26.18 4.45 -1.31
N ARG A 288 25.08 4.71 -2.04
CA ARG A 288 24.11 5.80 -1.74
C ARG A 288 23.25 5.50 -0.53
N LEU A 289 22.90 4.22 -0.31
CA LEU A 289 22.06 3.78 0.80
C LEU A 289 22.79 3.75 2.15
N ARG A 290 24.12 3.86 2.18
CA ARG A 290 24.89 3.98 3.42
C ARG A 290 24.47 5.23 4.18
N GLY A 291 23.88 5.04 5.35
CA GLY A 291 23.43 6.14 6.22
C GLY A 291 21.96 6.51 6.10
N THR A 292 21.23 5.89 5.19
CA THR A 292 19.76 5.96 5.16
C THR A 292 19.21 4.69 5.80
N ALA A 293 18.69 4.77 7.01
CA ALA A 293 17.98 3.64 7.62
C ALA A 293 16.76 3.32 6.74
N PRO A 294 16.65 2.11 6.17
CA PRO A 294 15.49 1.74 5.39
C PRO A 294 14.31 1.52 6.35
N GLY A 295 13.53 2.56 6.58
CA GLY A 295 12.24 2.42 7.23
C GLY A 295 11.33 1.58 6.34
N ARG A 296 10.77 0.48 6.84
CA ARG A 296 9.62 -0.21 6.25
C ARG A 296 8.37 0.65 6.45
N VAL A 297 8.34 1.79 5.80
CA VAL A 297 7.16 2.66 5.85
C VAL A 297 6.29 2.34 4.64
N PRO A 298 4.98 2.12 4.80
CA PRO A 298 4.08 1.94 3.66
C PRO A 298 4.22 3.12 2.70
N ALA A 299 4.59 2.87 1.44
CA ALA A 299 4.79 3.92 0.45
C ALA A 299 3.51 4.65 0.06
N VAL A 300 2.37 4.16 0.53
CA VAL A 300 1.04 4.64 0.12
C VAL A 300 0.59 5.86 0.94
N VAL A 301 1.21 6.12 2.07
CA VAL A 301 0.87 7.30 2.90
C VAL A 301 1.78 8.46 2.64
#